data_c00dfcd158afbef9484432e8e8867cec
#
_entry.id   c00dfcd158afbef9484432e8e8867cec
#
_cell.length_a   1.000
_cell.length_b   1.000
_cell.length_c   1.000
_cell.angle_alpha   90.00
_cell.angle_beta   90.00
_cell.angle_gamma   90.00
#
_symmetry.space_group_name_H-M   'P 1'
#
loop_
_entity.id
_entity.type
_entity.pdbx_description
1 polymer ?
#
loop_
_entity_poly.entity_id
_entity_poly.type
_entity_poly.pdbx_seq_one_letter_code
_entity_poly.pdbx_strand_id
1 'polypeptide(L)'
;MYKRQVSITLPPDRAYFLTDALWYNPQPLEQSYYVWMNAAAKLGQDLEFILPGTKYIAHDYSVPTEPWPLLPDGRSLALYKDHREADEGGSYFVHGKLQEANGAYWHDSKFGYGHWALHEEVPGQKFFRWPLSRDGAMWENLLTDSDGPYFEPQSGRLLDQNDHEFFAAYTADRWREFWFPYKQIGPMVTATPAGVLNARTNGHEVELGFSALQKTDEDLVVFNGDKEVFREHLRLAPMGVFEKKLAVEIPIGSLRVRLGQQQIYTDDPQDGVLKRPLNFHNYDTKTLEGLYQSAERAEKSLSLIHI
;
A
#
# COMPACT_ATOMS: atom_id res chain seq x y z
N MET A 1 24.55 -11.72 -18.81
CA MET A 1 23.15 -12.14 -18.72
C MET A 1 22.47 -11.28 -17.65
N TYR A 2 21.34 -10.67 -17.97
CA TYR A 2 20.62 -9.83 -17.00
C TYR A 2 19.90 -10.73 -16.01
N LYS A 3 20.20 -10.54 -14.72
CA LYS A 3 19.53 -11.26 -13.63
C LYS A 3 18.24 -10.58 -13.17
N ARG A 4 18.06 -9.32 -13.53
CA ARG A 4 16.88 -8.51 -13.22
C ARG A 4 16.65 -7.45 -14.30
N GLN A 5 15.41 -7.13 -14.55
CA GLN A 5 14.98 -6.08 -15.48
C GLN A 5 13.71 -5.43 -14.94
N VAL A 6 13.62 -4.12 -15.08
CA VAL A 6 12.39 -3.36 -14.85
C VAL A 6 12.10 -2.57 -16.11
N SER A 7 10.92 -2.75 -16.67
CA SER A 7 10.41 -1.98 -17.81
C SER A 7 9.38 -0.98 -17.31
N ILE A 8 9.51 0.28 -17.69
CA ILE A 8 8.55 1.34 -17.38
C ILE A 8 7.79 1.69 -18.66
N THR A 9 6.48 1.62 -18.62
CA THR A 9 5.59 1.94 -19.73
C THR A 9 4.60 3.02 -19.35
N LEU A 10 4.53 4.10 -20.12
CA LEU A 10 3.54 5.15 -20.00
C LEU A 10 2.57 5.09 -21.18
N PRO A 11 1.38 4.49 -21.04
CA PRO A 11 0.41 4.43 -22.12
C PRO A 11 -0.17 5.82 -22.42
N PRO A 12 -0.41 6.18 -23.69
CA PRO A 12 -0.82 7.54 -24.07
C PRO A 12 -2.27 7.89 -23.66
N ASP A 13 -3.09 6.89 -23.42
CA ASP A 13 -4.53 7.01 -23.16
C ASP A 13 -4.92 6.58 -21.75
N ARG A 14 -3.96 6.58 -20.80
CA ARG A 14 -4.14 6.18 -19.41
C ARG A 14 -3.50 7.21 -18.48
N ALA A 15 -4.07 7.36 -17.29
CA ALA A 15 -3.50 8.20 -16.23
C ALA A 15 -2.67 7.37 -15.24
N TYR A 16 -1.84 6.46 -15.73
CA TYR A 16 -0.89 5.69 -14.94
C TYR A 16 0.33 5.31 -15.77
N PHE A 17 1.40 4.98 -15.10
CA PHE A 17 2.50 4.21 -15.69
C PHE A 17 2.57 2.82 -15.08
N LEU A 18 3.19 1.92 -15.81
CA LEU A 18 3.37 0.52 -15.42
C LEU A 18 4.84 0.26 -15.14
N THR A 19 5.12 -0.52 -14.13
CA THR A 19 6.41 -1.16 -13.93
C THR A 19 6.24 -2.67 -14.08
N ASP A 20 6.90 -3.26 -15.06
CA ASP A 20 7.01 -4.71 -15.25
C ASP A 20 8.38 -5.16 -14.77
N ALA A 21 8.44 -5.92 -13.71
CA ALA A 21 9.67 -6.47 -13.18
C ALA A 21 9.86 -7.93 -13.58
N LEU A 22 11.12 -8.27 -13.89
CA LEU A 22 11.56 -9.63 -14.18
C LEU A 22 12.82 -9.90 -13.38
N TRP A 23 12.79 -10.95 -12.59
CA TRP A 23 13.95 -11.49 -11.91
C TRP A 23 14.19 -12.90 -12.39
N TYR A 24 15.44 -13.24 -12.68
CA TYR A 24 15.84 -14.53 -13.22
C TYR A 24 17.01 -15.11 -12.43
N ASN A 25 16.85 -16.33 -11.94
CA ASN A 25 17.93 -17.10 -11.35
C ASN A 25 18.64 -17.93 -12.43
N PRO A 26 19.81 -17.51 -12.94
CA PRO A 26 20.56 -18.26 -13.95
C PRO A 26 21.43 -19.38 -13.35
N GLN A 27 21.40 -19.57 -12.05
CA GLN A 27 22.25 -20.53 -11.33
C GLN A 27 21.59 -21.91 -11.26
N PRO A 28 22.39 -22.98 -11.14
CA PRO A 28 21.87 -24.33 -10.95
C PRO A 28 21.38 -24.61 -9.52
N LEU A 29 21.45 -23.60 -8.64
CA LEU A 29 21.04 -23.68 -7.25
C LEU A 29 19.95 -22.68 -6.96
N GLU A 30 19.16 -22.95 -5.93
CA GLU A 30 18.23 -22.00 -5.36
C GLU A 30 18.98 -20.73 -4.92
N GLN A 31 18.36 -19.57 -5.14
CA GLN A 31 18.91 -18.28 -4.76
C GLN A 31 17.89 -17.49 -3.96
N SER A 32 18.34 -16.85 -2.91
CA SER A 32 17.49 -15.87 -2.24
C SER A 32 17.48 -14.54 -2.98
N TYR A 33 16.37 -13.81 -2.88
CA TYR A 33 16.29 -12.44 -3.36
C TYR A 33 15.48 -11.57 -2.40
N TYR A 34 15.76 -10.28 -2.47
CA TYR A 34 15.13 -9.26 -1.67
C TYR A 34 14.79 -8.09 -2.58
N VAL A 35 13.54 -7.65 -2.59
CA VAL A 35 13.10 -6.54 -3.43
C VAL A 35 12.01 -5.70 -2.79
N TRP A 36 12.25 -4.40 -2.83
CA TRP A 36 11.26 -3.35 -2.58
C TRP A 36 11.37 -2.30 -3.67
N MET A 37 10.24 -1.90 -4.23
CA MET A 37 10.13 -0.75 -5.12
C MET A 37 9.99 0.50 -4.26
N ASN A 38 10.86 1.49 -4.45
CA ASN A 38 10.83 2.74 -3.70
C ASN A 38 10.49 3.90 -4.63
N ALA A 39 9.63 4.78 -4.15
CA ALA A 39 9.42 6.11 -4.71
C ALA A 39 9.66 7.14 -3.61
N ALA A 40 9.67 8.43 -3.95
CA ALA A 40 9.73 9.52 -2.98
C ALA A 40 8.59 10.48 -3.22
N ALA A 41 7.95 10.95 -2.13
CA ALA A 41 6.89 11.93 -2.18
C ALA A 41 6.99 12.90 -1.01
N LYS A 42 6.58 14.16 -1.23
CA LYS A 42 6.71 15.23 -0.24
C LYS A 42 5.84 14.98 0.98
N LEU A 43 6.38 15.15 2.17
CA LEU A 43 5.61 15.22 3.41
C LEU A 43 4.96 16.61 3.56
N GLY A 44 3.74 16.63 4.13
CA GLY A 44 3.00 17.84 4.47
C GLY A 44 2.06 17.56 5.64
N GLN A 45 1.74 18.58 6.44
CA GLN A 45 0.87 18.41 7.61
C GLN A 45 -0.55 17.95 7.23
N ASP A 46 -0.95 18.16 5.99
CA ASP A 46 -2.22 17.75 5.39
C ASP A 46 -2.20 16.35 4.76
N LEU A 47 -1.09 15.61 4.87
CA LEU A 47 -0.93 14.30 4.25
C LEU A 47 -1.65 13.20 5.04
N GLU A 48 -2.42 12.38 4.32
CA GLU A 48 -3.00 11.12 4.79
C GLU A 48 -2.37 9.94 4.03
N PHE A 49 -1.75 9.00 4.75
CA PHE A 49 -1.26 7.73 4.22
C PHE A 49 -2.42 6.74 4.07
N ILE A 50 -2.54 6.11 2.93
CA ILE A 50 -3.61 5.17 2.62
C ILE A 50 -2.98 3.79 2.40
N LEU A 51 -2.79 3.07 3.51
CA LEU A 51 -2.31 1.69 3.50
C LEU A 51 -3.34 0.81 4.21
N PRO A 52 -4.15 0.09 3.45
CA PRO A 52 -5.16 -0.75 4.05
C PRO A 52 -4.54 -1.91 4.83
N GLY A 53 -4.97 -2.02 6.07
CA GLY A 53 -4.46 -3.02 7.00
C GLY A 53 -5.07 -2.87 8.37
N THR A 54 -4.67 -3.73 9.30
CA THR A 54 -5.13 -3.71 10.70
C THR A 54 -3.99 -3.59 11.69
N LYS A 55 -2.77 -3.82 11.22
CA LYS A 55 -1.54 -3.83 12.03
C LYS A 55 -0.37 -3.33 11.19
N TYR A 56 0.71 -2.94 11.86
CA TYR A 56 2.00 -2.70 11.22
C TYR A 56 3.13 -3.35 12.00
N ILE A 57 4.24 -3.62 11.29
CA ILE A 57 5.52 -4.02 11.84
C ILE A 57 6.44 -2.84 11.72
N ALA A 58 7.16 -2.50 12.79
CA ALA A 58 8.16 -1.45 12.78
C ALA A 58 9.46 -1.90 12.09
N HIS A 59 10.34 -0.95 11.83
CA HIS A 59 11.58 -1.19 11.08
C HIS A 59 12.56 -2.14 11.78
N ASP A 60 12.61 -2.11 13.09
CA ASP A 60 13.62 -2.82 13.90
C ASP A 60 13.23 -4.25 14.32
N TYR A 61 12.00 -4.69 14.00
CA TYR A 61 11.46 -6.05 14.28
C TYR A 61 11.45 -6.50 15.74
N SER A 62 11.95 -5.69 16.64
CA SER A 62 11.98 -5.98 18.06
C SER A 62 10.61 -5.86 18.71
N VAL A 63 9.66 -5.28 18.00
CA VAL A 63 8.33 -4.94 18.51
C VAL A 63 7.29 -5.89 17.95
N PRO A 64 6.37 -6.41 18.80
CA PRO A 64 5.16 -7.06 18.35
C PRO A 64 4.39 -6.16 17.38
N THR A 65 3.59 -6.74 16.50
CA THR A 65 2.75 -5.99 15.57
C THR A 65 1.85 -5.02 16.32
N GLU A 66 1.95 -3.75 15.98
CA GLU A 66 1.16 -2.69 16.56
C GLU A 66 -0.14 -2.45 15.77
N PRO A 67 -1.21 -1.91 16.39
CA PRO A 67 -2.44 -1.59 15.70
C PRO A 67 -2.23 -0.50 14.64
N TRP A 68 -2.93 -0.63 13.51
CA TRP A 68 -2.91 0.32 12.41
C TRP A 68 -4.34 0.64 11.96
N PRO A 69 -4.67 1.87 11.61
CA PRO A 69 -3.85 3.09 11.73
C PRO A 69 -3.97 3.76 13.12
N LEU A 70 -4.94 3.33 13.93
CA LEU A 70 -5.29 3.98 15.19
C LEU A 70 -4.50 3.38 16.36
N LEU A 71 -3.72 4.23 17.02
CA LEU A 71 -2.98 3.87 18.22
C LEU A 71 -3.87 3.90 19.48
N PRO A 72 -3.47 3.20 20.56
CA PRO A 72 -4.21 3.21 21.83
C PRO A 72 -4.38 4.60 22.47
N ASP A 73 -3.49 5.54 22.16
CA ASP A 73 -3.56 6.93 22.64
C ASP A 73 -4.49 7.83 21.80
N GLY A 74 -5.20 7.27 20.81
CA GLY A 74 -6.16 7.95 19.96
C GLY A 74 -5.57 8.65 18.73
N ARG A 75 -4.23 8.61 18.54
CA ARG A 75 -3.59 9.15 17.33
C ARG A 75 -3.78 8.22 16.13
N SER A 76 -3.86 8.79 14.94
CA SER A 76 -3.88 8.03 13.69
C SER A 76 -2.56 8.15 12.94
N LEU A 77 -1.80 7.08 12.86
CA LEU A 77 -0.57 7.04 12.06
C LEU A 77 -0.81 7.16 10.55
N ALA A 78 -2.07 7.09 10.09
CA ALA A 78 -2.42 7.46 8.73
C ALA A 78 -2.33 8.97 8.50
N LEU A 79 -2.38 9.80 9.54
CA LEU A 79 -2.30 11.26 9.42
C LEU A 79 -0.90 11.74 9.82
N TYR A 80 -0.15 12.31 8.90
CA TYR A 80 1.21 12.76 9.19
C TYR A 80 1.28 13.77 10.35
N LYS A 81 0.28 14.64 10.48
CA LYS A 81 0.18 15.60 11.60
C LYS A 81 0.13 14.96 12.99
N ASP A 82 -0.26 13.69 13.07
CA ASP A 82 -0.37 12.94 14.34
C ASP A 82 0.95 12.24 14.72
N HIS A 83 1.94 12.23 13.82
CA HIS A 83 3.28 11.72 14.13
C HIS A 83 4.00 12.68 15.09
N ARG A 84 4.82 12.12 15.99
CA ARG A 84 5.57 12.86 17.03
C ARG A 84 7.06 12.55 16.94
N GLU A 85 7.87 13.40 17.56
CA GLU A 85 9.31 13.17 17.69
C GLU A 85 9.65 11.86 18.43
N ALA A 86 8.80 11.49 19.41
CA ALA A 86 8.94 10.22 20.13
C ALA A 86 8.62 8.98 19.28
N ASP A 87 7.94 9.14 18.14
CA ASP A 87 7.74 8.07 17.18
C ASP A 87 9.03 7.90 16.39
N GLU A 88 9.70 6.77 16.54
CA GLU A 88 10.92 6.48 15.81
C GLU A 88 10.70 6.60 14.31
N GLY A 89 11.72 7.05 13.59
CA GLY A 89 11.73 7.01 12.14
C GLY A 89 11.85 5.56 11.66
N GLY A 90 11.51 5.34 10.40
CA GLY A 90 11.66 4.01 9.81
C GLY A 90 10.47 3.60 8.96
N SER A 91 10.40 2.31 8.69
CA SER A 91 9.36 1.72 7.87
C SER A 91 8.17 1.27 8.71
N TYR A 92 6.98 1.51 8.18
CA TYR A 92 5.71 1.01 8.68
C TYR A 92 5.21 -0.03 7.68
N PHE A 93 5.45 -1.32 7.98
CA PHE A 93 5.00 -2.43 7.15
C PHE A 93 3.56 -2.77 7.51
N VAL A 94 2.62 -2.25 6.74
CA VAL A 94 1.19 -2.41 7.02
C VAL A 94 0.67 -3.70 6.45
N HIS A 95 -0.07 -4.45 7.25
CA HIS A 95 -0.61 -5.77 6.89
C HIS A 95 -1.94 -6.06 7.59
N GLY A 96 -2.49 -7.26 7.37
CA GLY A 96 -3.72 -7.76 8.00
C GLY A 96 -4.96 -7.65 7.12
N LYS A 97 -4.84 -7.03 5.94
CA LYS A 97 -5.87 -7.06 4.89
C LYS A 97 -5.29 -7.51 3.56
N LEU A 98 -6.07 -8.28 2.80
CA LEU A 98 -5.80 -8.53 1.40
C LEU A 98 -6.19 -7.27 0.63
N GLN A 99 -5.20 -6.60 0.08
CA GLN A 99 -5.38 -5.32 -0.61
C GLN A 99 -4.47 -5.22 -1.82
N GLU A 100 -5.01 -4.62 -2.86
CA GLU A 100 -4.32 -4.40 -4.12
C GLU A 100 -3.94 -2.94 -4.32
N ALA A 101 -4.58 -2.01 -3.59
CA ALA A 101 -4.35 -0.57 -3.74
C ALA A 101 -3.90 0.08 -2.43
N ASN A 102 -2.89 0.93 -2.53
CA ASN A 102 -2.41 1.82 -1.46
C ASN A 102 -1.98 3.17 -2.05
N GLY A 103 -1.68 4.14 -1.21
CA GLY A 103 -1.25 5.46 -1.66
C GLY A 103 -1.22 6.51 -0.58
N ALA A 104 -1.41 7.76 -0.99
CA ALA A 104 -1.52 8.90 -0.11
C ALA A 104 -2.39 10.01 -0.72
N TYR A 105 -2.85 10.92 0.15
CA TYR A 105 -3.66 12.06 -0.25
C TYR A 105 -3.27 13.32 0.52
N TRP A 106 -3.08 14.42 -0.21
CA TRP A 106 -2.86 15.77 0.34
C TRP A 106 -4.18 16.53 0.32
N HIS A 107 -4.72 16.81 1.50
CA HIS A 107 -6.04 17.40 1.66
C HIS A 107 -6.14 18.83 1.12
N ASP A 108 -5.11 19.66 1.30
CA ASP A 108 -5.10 21.05 0.86
C ASP A 108 -5.08 21.18 -0.66
N SER A 109 -4.26 20.40 -1.32
CA SER A 109 -4.17 20.37 -2.79
C SER A 109 -5.25 19.51 -3.45
N LYS A 110 -5.97 18.72 -2.66
CA LYS A 110 -6.96 17.73 -3.15
C LYS A 110 -6.36 16.80 -4.21
N PHE A 111 -5.15 16.36 -3.97
CA PHE A 111 -4.38 15.50 -4.85
C PHE A 111 -3.90 14.27 -4.12
N GLY A 112 -3.85 13.15 -4.82
CA GLY A 112 -3.31 11.92 -4.30
C GLY A 112 -2.51 11.16 -5.35
N TYR A 113 -1.69 10.26 -4.89
CA TYR A 113 -1.12 9.20 -5.72
C TYR A 113 -1.61 7.86 -5.20
N GLY A 114 -1.63 6.86 -6.07
CA GLY A 114 -1.90 5.49 -5.72
C GLY A 114 -0.97 4.52 -6.43
N HIS A 115 -0.88 3.37 -5.83
CA HIS A 115 -0.24 2.18 -6.34
C HIS A 115 -1.27 1.05 -6.36
N TRP A 116 -1.28 0.24 -7.40
CA TRP A 116 -2.09 -0.96 -7.52
C TRP A 116 -1.27 -2.11 -8.06
N ALA A 117 -1.39 -3.27 -7.44
CA ALA A 117 -0.84 -4.54 -7.92
C ALA A 117 -1.68 -5.69 -7.39
N LEU A 118 -1.62 -6.84 -8.05
CA LEU A 118 -2.21 -8.07 -7.50
C LEU A 118 -1.52 -8.42 -6.18
N HIS A 119 -2.31 -8.62 -5.11
CA HIS A 119 -1.76 -8.93 -3.79
C HIS A 119 -0.88 -10.17 -3.78
N GLU A 120 -1.22 -11.17 -4.60
CA GLU A 120 -0.43 -12.41 -4.71
C GLU A 120 0.95 -12.16 -5.34
N GLU A 121 1.06 -11.12 -6.19
CA GLU A 121 2.32 -10.74 -6.82
C GLU A 121 3.12 -9.77 -5.94
N VAL A 122 2.44 -8.83 -5.27
CA VAL A 122 3.07 -7.77 -4.47
C VAL A 122 2.34 -7.63 -3.12
N PRO A 123 2.56 -8.58 -2.18
CA PRO A 123 1.86 -8.58 -0.89
C PRO A 123 2.34 -7.50 0.08
N GLY A 124 3.55 -6.97 -0.12
CA GLY A 124 4.18 -6.01 0.78
C GLY A 124 3.80 -4.58 0.43
N GLN A 125 3.35 -3.86 1.44
CA GLN A 125 3.12 -2.42 1.37
C GLN A 125 3.70 -1.74 2.59
N LYS A 126 4.42 -0.65 2.40
CA LYS A 126 4.96 0.16 3.49
C LYS A 126 5.18 1.61 3.07
N PHE A 127 5.36 2.46 4.05
CA PHE A 127 6.05 3.72 3.86
C PHE A 127 7.22 3.84 4.83
N PHE A 128 8.24 4.54 4.40
CA PHE A 128 9.36 4.95 5.24
C PHE A 128 9.31 6.47 5.41
N ARG A 129 9.63 6.95 6.61
CA ARG A 129 9.89 8.35 6.88
C ARG A 129 11.10 8.52 7.81
N TRP A 130 11.79 9.61 7.66
CA TRP A 130 12.81 10.02 8.61
C TRP A 130 12.18 10.35 9.97
N PRO A 131 12.91 10.15 11.09
CA PRO A 131 12.43 10.58 12.40
C PRO A 131 12.24 12.11 12.42
N LEU A 132 11.29 12.57 13.24
CA LEU A 132 11.04 14.01 13.46
C LEU A 132 12.07 14.63 14.43
N SER A 133 13.21 14.01 14.60
CA SER A 133 14.34 14.46 15.43
C SER A 133 15.32 15.27 14.61
N ARG A 134 16.32 15.84 15.30
CA ARG A 134 17.43 16.55 14.65
C ARG A 134 18.17 15.69 13.62
N ASP A 135 18.35 14.40 13.91
CA ASP A 135 19.05 13.49 13.01
C ASP A 135 18.26 13.25 11.71
N GLY A 136 16.92 13.12 11.82
CA GLY A 136 16.06 13.06 10.65
C GLY A 136 16.12 14.31 9.80
N ALA A 137 16.03 15.49 10.43
CA ALA A 137 16.15 16.77 9.73
C ALA A 137 17.50 16.95 9.03
N MET A 138 18.58 16.43 9.60
CA MET A 138 19.91 16.45 8.97
C MET A 138 19.92 15.61 7.68
N TRP A 139 19.34 14.40 7.73
CA TRP A 139 19.25 13.54 6.55
C TRP A 139 18.34 14.12 5.47
N GLU A 140 17.19 14.67 5.86
CA GLU A 140 16.29 15.35 4.92
C GLU A 140 17.02 16.50 4.19
N ASN A 141 17.69 17.38 4.93
CA ASN A 141 18.44 18.48 4.33
C ASN A 141 19.57 18.00 3.39
N LEU A 142 20.21 16.88 3.73
CA LEU A 142 21.30 16.33 2.92
C LEU A 142 20.78 15.70 1.61
N LEU A 143 19.58 15.13 1.62
CA LEU A 143 19.04 14.33 0.51
C LEU A 143 18.06 15.10 -0.38
N THR A 144 17.47 16.20 0.09
CA THR A 144 16.42 16.94 -0.64
C THR A 144 16.77 18.40 -0.92
N ASP A 145 17.97 18.85 -0.52
CA ASP A 145 18.40 20.26 -0.60
C ASP A 145 17.37 21.18 0.07
N SER A 146 16.59 21.91 -0.73
CA SER A 146 15.56 22.86 -0.25
C SER A 146 14.13 22.35 -0.36
N ASP A 147 13.90 21.13 -0.85
CA ASP A 147 12.54 20.62 -1.11
C ASP A 147 11.82 20.17 0.17
N GLY A 148 12.56 19.99 1.26
CA GLY A 148 12.04 19.66 2.58
C GLY A 148 11.76 18.16 2.78
N PRO A 149 10.99 17.81 3.82
CA PRO A 149 10.81 16.42 4.21
C PRO A 149 10.04 15.59 3.18
N TYR A 150 10.42 14.33 3.07
CA TYR A 150 9.81 13.37 2.19
C TYR A 150 9.54 12.05 2.90
N PHE A 151 8.68 11.24 2.33
CA PHE A 151 8.51 9.85 2.69
C PHE A 151 8.70 8.96 1.47
N GLU A 152 8.98 7.69 1.71
CA GLU A 152 9.12 6.70 0.67
C GLU A 152 7.91 5.77 0.68
N PRO A 153 6.97 5.92 -0.26
CA PRO A 153 5.99 4.88 -0.53
C PRO A 153 6.69 3.70 -1.18
N GLN A 154 6.43 2.51 -0.67
CA GLN A 154 7.13 1.31 -1.12
C GLN A 154 6.17 0.14 -1.29
N SER A 155 6.44 -0.67 -2.29
CA SER A 155 5.78 -1.93 -2.56
C SER A 155 6.81 -3.05 -2.69
N GLY A 156 6.45 -4.28 -2.35
CA GLY A 156 7.42 -5.37 -2.39
C GLY A 156 6.81 -6.75 -2.38
N ARG A 157 7.68 -7.71 -2.68
CA ARG A 157 7.36 -9.14 -2.67
C ARG A 157 7.32 -9.72 -1.26
N LEU A 158 7.77 -8.95 -0.27
CA LEU A 158 8.05 -9.39 1.09
C LEU A 158 7.12 -8.69 2.07
N LEU A 159 6.96 -9.23 3.26
CA LEU A 159 6.09 -8.68 4.29
C LEU A 159 6.81 -7.76 5.28
N ASP A 160 8.11 -7.93 5.43
CA ASP A 160 8.94 -7.11 6.31
C ASP A 160 10.36 -6.90 5.76
N GLN A 161 11.21 -6.22 6.50
CA GLN A 161 12.57 -5.87 6.09
C GLN A 161 13.53 -7.05 6.08
N ASN A 162 13.31 -8.08 6.92
CA ASN A 162 14.23 -9.21 7.10
C ASN A 162 13.87 -10.43 6.26
N ASP A 163 12.65 -10.47 5.74
CA ASP A 163 12.23 -11.60 4.93
C ASP A 163 12.97 -11.60 3.59
N HIS A 164 13.26 -12.81 3.14
CA HIS A 164 13.81 -13.07 1.82
C HIS A 164 12.97 -14.13 1.15
N GLU A 165 12.71 -13.96 -0.13
CA GLU A 165 12.14 -15.00 -0.98
C GLU A 165 13.26 -15.82 -1.61
N PHE A 166 12.95 -17.08 -1.88
CA PHE A 166 13.85 -18.02 -2.53
C PHE A 166 13.22 -18.50 -3.83
N PHE A 167 13.97 -18.50 -4.89
CA PHE A 167 13.49 -19.03 -6.14
C PHE A 167 14.43 -20.09 -6.74
N ALA A 168 13.82 -21.11 -7.31
CA ALA A 168 14.50 -22.31 -7.78
C ALA A 168 15.51 -22.01 -8.89
N ALA A 169 16.38 -22.97 -9.12
CA ALA A 169 17.34 -22.93 -10.22
C ALA A 169 16.66 -22.70 -11.57
N TYR A 170 17.21 -21.81 -12.40
CA TYR A 170 16.77 -21.52 -13.76
C TYR A 170 15.32 -21.03 -13.90
N THR A 171 14.73 -20.51 -12.81
CA THR A 171 13.38 -19.94 -12.82
C THR A 171 13.40 -18.43 -12.93
N ALA A 172 12.26 -17.87 -13.35
CA ALA A 172 12.02 -16.43 -13.41
C ALA A 172 10.79 -16.08 -12.58
N ASP A 173 10.85 -14.96 -11.89
CA ASP A 173 9.73 -14.34 -11.22
C ASP A 173 9.37 -13.03 -11.93
N ARG A 174 8.08 -12.74 -12.04
CA ARG A 174 7.56 -11.56 -12.74
C ARG A 174 6.39 -11.00 -11.97
N TRP A 175 6.29 -9.66 -11.95
CA TRP A 175 5.13 -8.97 -11.42
C TRP A 175 4.94 -7.63 -12.11
N ARG A 176 3.72 -7.08 -12.01
CA ARG A 176 3.34 -5.80 -12.59
C ARG A 176 2.74 -4.89 -11.55
N GLU A 177 3.13 -3.62 -11.60
CA GLU A 177 2.62 -2.58 -10.71
C GLU A 177 2.13 -1.39 -11.52
N PHE A 178 1.05 -0.75 -11.03
CA PHE A 178 0.45 0.44 -11.61
C PHE A 178 0.63 1.61 -10.65
N TRP A 179 1.15 2.72 -11.15
CA TRP A 179 1.37 3.94 -10.39
C TRP A 179 0.58 5.07 -11.02
N PHE A 180 -0.26 5.76 -10.26
CA PHE A 180 -1.24 6.70 -10.79
C PHE A 180 -1.47 7.90 -9.88
N PRO A 181 -1.69 9.11 -10.46
CA PRO A 181 -2.24 10.26 -9.76
C PRO A 181 -3.76 10.16 -9.68
N TYR A 182 -4.36 10.82 -8.69
CA TYR A 182 -5.79 11.10 -8.66
C TYR A 182 -6.07 12.41 -7.96
N LYS A 183 -7.26 12.98 -8.10
CA LYS A 183 -7.55 14.30 -7.56
C LYS A 183 -9.02 14.48 -7.16
N GLN A 184 -9.25 15.47 -6.29
CA GLN A 184 -10.55 16.00 -5.85
C GLN A 184 -11.34 15.04 -4.97
N ILE A 185 -11.54 13.83 -5.32
CA ILE A 185 -12.47 12.86 -4.72
C ILE A 185 -12.26 12.56 -3.22
N GLY A 186 -11.27 13.17 -2.56
CA GLY A 186 -10.87 12.80 -1.20
C GLY A 186 -9.95 11.57 -1.16
N PRO A 187 -9.55 11.13 0.04
CA PRO A 187 -8.71 9.96 0.19
C PRO A 187 -9.40 8.71 -0.38
N MET A 188 -8.70 7.94 -1.22
CA MET A 188 -9.28 6.74 -1.81
C MET A 188 -9.58 5.67 -0.74
N VAL A 189 -10.60 4.86 -0.99
CA VAL A 189 -10.88 3.64 -0.24
C VAL A 189 -10.43 2.40 -1.00
N THR A 190 -10.36 2.49 -2.33
CA THR A 190 -9.83 1.46 -3.23
C THR A 190 -9.47 2.06 -4.59
N ALA A 191 -8.73 1.32 -5.39
CA ALA A 191 -8.48 1.61 -6.78
C ALA A 191 -8.40 0.31 -7.59
N THR A 192 -8.62 0.46 -8.89
CA THR A 192 -8.37 -0.55 -9.92
C THR A 192 -7.71 0.14 -11.11
N PRO A 193 -7.18 -0.56 -12.10
CA PRO A 193 -6.69 0.08 -13.33
C PRO A 193 -7.74 0.92 -14.08
N ALA A 194 -9.04 0.75 -13.78
CA ALA A 194 -10.11 1.56 -14.36
C ALA A 194 -10.22 2.95 -13.70
N GLY A 195 -10.01 3.03 -12.40
CA GLY A 195 -10.14 4.28 -11.65
C GLY A 195 -9.99 4.13 -10.14
N VAL A 196 -9.99 5.27 -9.49
CA VAL A 196 -9.83 5.43 -8.04
C VAL A 196 -11.17 5.80 -7.44
N LEU A 197 -11.55 5.12 -6.36
CA LEU A 197 -12.81 5.33 -5.67
C LEU A 197 -12.57 5.92 -4.28
N ASN A 198 -13.34 6.94 -3.92
CA ASN A 198 -13.69 7.28 -2.55
C ASN A 198 -15.19 7.00 -2.35
N ALA A 199 -15.53 6.20 -1.34
CA ALA A 199 -16.91 5.91 -0.97
C ALA A 199 -16.97 5.72 0.55
N ARG A 200 -17.45 6.71 1.26
CA ARG A 200 -17.48 6.72 2.73
C ARG A 200 -18.88 7.06 3.22
N THR A 201 -19.34 6.31 4.21
CA THR A 201 -20.60 6.61 4.90
C THR A 201 -20.36 7.01 6.35
N ASN A 202 -21.16 7.96 6.83
CA ASN A 202 -21.29 8.28 8.25
C ASN A 202 -22.59 7.69 8.86
N GLY A 203 -23.27 6.81 8.12
CA GLY A 203 -24.57 6.23 8.46
C GLY A 203 -25.77 6.99 7.86
N HIS A 204 -25.66 8.29 7.60
CA HIS A 204 -26.73 9.13 7.10
C HIS A 204 -26.50 9.72 5.70
N GLU A 205 -25.26 9.80 5.32
CA GLU A 205 -24.80 10.36 4.05
C GLU A 205 -23.66 9.52 3.49
N VAL A 206 -23.59 9.39 2.18
CA VAL A 206 -22.44 8.78 1.49
C VAL A 206 -21.72 9.85 0.68
N GLU A 207 -20.44 10.04 0.95
CA GLU A 207 -19.53 10.76 0.07
C GLU A 207 -19.00 9.80 -0.98
N LEU A 208 -19.31 10.08 -2.23
CA LEU A 208 -18.94 9.26 -3.37
C LEU A 208 -18.09 10.09 -4.33
N GLY A 209 -16.91 9.59 -4.66
CA GLY A 209 -16.02 10.19 -5.64
C GLY A 209 -15.36 9.12 -6.51
N PHE A 210 -15.24 9.36 -7.80
CA PHE A 210 -14.54 8.50 -8.74
C PHE A 210 -13.61 9.33 -9.62
N SER A 211 -12.33 8.98 -9.67
CA SER A 211 -11.33 9.57 -10.56
C SER A 211 -10.90 8.54 -11.59
N ALA A 212 -11.22 8.76 -12.86
CA ALA A 212 -10.96 7.81 -13.92
C ALA A 212 -9.46 7.73 -14.26
N LEU A 213 -8.90 6.53 -14.35
CA LEU A 213 -7.53 6.28 -14.81
C LEU A 213 -7.49 5.93 -16.31
N GLN A 214 -8.60 5.57 -16.87
CA GLN A 214 -8.79 5.32 -18.29
C GLN A 214 -10.14 5.90 -18.75
N LYS A 215 -10.40 5.86 -20.06
CA LYS A 215 -11.74 6.20 -20.55
C LYS A 215 -12.77 5.28 -19.91
N THR A 216 -13.73 5.87 -19.23
CA THR A 216 -14.82 5.18 -18.54
C THR A 216 -16.13 5.48 -19.26
N ASP A 217 -16.91 4.46 -19.56
CA ASP A 217 -18.27 4.54 -20.13
C ASP A 217 -19.10 3.41 -19.49
N GLU A 218 -19.35 3.54 -18.18
CA GLU A 218 -19.88 2.49 -17.31
C GLU A 218 -20.79 3.06 -16.23
N ASP A 219 -21.71 2.22 -15.71
CA ASP A 219 -22.54 2.59 -14.56
C ASP A 219 -21.78 2.46 -13.25
N LEU A 220 -21.75 3.53 -12.46
CA LEU A 220 -21.36 3.49 -11.06
C LEU A 220 -22.62 3.29 -10.21
N VAL A 221 -22.67 2.19 -9.45
CA VAL A 221 -23.86 1.79 -8.70
C VAL A 221 -23.53 1.63 -7.23
N VAL A 222 -24.32 2.24 -6.35
CA VAL A 222 -24.19 2.14 -4.90
C VAL A 222 -25.32 1.32 -4.33
N PHE A 223 -24.98 0.43 -3.40
CA PHE A 223 -25.90 -0.47 -2.72
C PHE A 223 -25.87 -0.28 -1.20
N ASN A 224 -27.01 -0.46 -0.57
CA ASN A 224 -27.15 -0.72 0.86
C ASN A 224 -27.45 -2.22 1.02
N GLY A 225 -26.45 -3.00 1.45
CA GLY A 225 -26.51 -4.45 1.35
C GLY A 225 -26.70 -4.89 -0.11
N ASP A 226 -27.80 -5.56 -0.41
CA ASP A 226 -28.14 -6.01 -1.76
C ASP A 226 -29.08 -5.06 -2.51
N LYS A 227 -29.56 -3.99 -1.84
CA LYS A 227 -30.50 -3.02 -2.41
C LYS A 227 -29.75 -1.90 -3.11
N GLU A 228 -29.97 -1.72 -4.42
CA GLU A 228 -29.49 -0.54 -5.17
C GLU A 228 -30.18 0.74 -4.63
N VAL A 229 -29.36 1.74 -4.30
CA VAL A 229 -29.82 3.04 -3.77
C VAL A 229 -29.40 4.22 -4.63
N PHE A 230 -28.41 4.04 -5.49
CA PHE A 230 -27.97 5.07 -6.43
C PHE A 230 -27.34 4.43 -7.67
N ARG A 231 -27.54 5.08 -8.81
CA ARG A 231 -26.88 4.75 -10.09
C ARG A 231 -26.59 6.02 -10.86
N GLU A 232 -25.40 6.08 -11.45
CA GLU A 232 -25.00 7.12 -12.39
C GLU A 232 -24.19 6.51 -13.53
N HIS A 233 -24.50 6.90 -14.76
CA HIS A 233 -23.73 6.48 -15.92
C HIS A 233 -22.57 7.44 -16.13
N LEU A 234 -21.34 6.95 -15.87
CA LEU A 234 -20.13 7.75 -15.98
C LEU A 234 -19.57 7.74 -17.41
N ARG A 235 -19.33 8.93 -17.95
CA ARG A 235 -18.59 9.15 -19.21
C ARG A 235 -17.42 10.06 -18.93
N LEU A 236 -16.25 9.47 -18.63
CA LEU A 236 -15.08 10.20 -18.20
C LEU A 236 -13.88 9.87 -19.08
N ALA A 237 -13.09 10.91 -19.39
CA ALA A 237 -11.73 10.74 -19.91
C ALA A 237 -10.75 10.41 -18.75
N PRO A 238 -9.53 9.94 -19.03
CA PRO A 238 -8.50 9.84 -18.00
C PRO A 238 -8.34 11.14 -17.21
N MET A 239 -8.19 11.06 -15.89
CA MET A 239 -8.21 12.19 -14.94
C MET A 239 -9.56 12.94 -14.85
N GLY A 240 -10.62 12.46 -15.51
CA GLY A 240 -11.98 12.91 -15.27
C GLY A 240 -12.48 12.51 -13.90
N VAL A 241 -13.27 13.38 -13.27
CA VAL A 241 -13.73 13.22 -11.89
C VAL A 241 -15.25 13.26 -11.83
N PHE A 242 -15.82 12.39 -11.02
CA PHE A 242 -17.20 12.41 -10.58
C PHE A 242 -17.24 12.52 -9.06
N GLU A 243 -18.07 13.41 -8.52
CA GLU A 243 -18.30 13.57 -7.09
C GLU A 243 -19.80 13.73 -6.80
N LYS A 244 -20.26 13.07 -5.76
CA LYS A 244 -21.65 13.15 -5.32
C LYS A 244 -21.75 12.93 -3.81
N LYS A 245 -22.58 13.73 -3.15
CA LYS A 245 -23.09 13.44 -1.81
C LYS A 245 -24.49 12.88 -1.91
N LEU A 246 -24.69 11.72 -1.34
CA LEU A 246 -25.98 11.03 -1.34
C LEU A 246 -26.57 11.12 0.06
N ALA A 247 -27.69 11.81 0.20
CA ALA A 247 -28.49 11.83 1.42
C ALA A 247 -29.26 10.50 1.53
N VAL A 248 -28.57 9.45 1.91
CA VAL A 248 -29.11 8.08 2.01
C VAL A 248 -28.52 7.41 3.24
N GLU A 249 -29.39 6.78 4.02
CA GLU A 249 -28.98 6.00 5.18
C GLU A 249 -28.42 4.64 4.76
N ILE A 250 -27.10 4.48 4.95
CA ILE A 250 -26.41 3.21 4.74
C ILE A 250 -25.63 2.91 6.02
N PRO A 251 -26.02 1.87 6.78
CA PRO A 251 -25.25 1.45 7.94
C PRO A 251 -23.80 1.10 7.57
N ILE A 252 -22.86 1.44 8.46
CA ILE A 252 -21.46 1.03 8.30
C ILE A 252 -21.39 -0.49 8.16
N GLY A 253 -20.65 -0.98 7.19
CA GLY A 253 -20.54 -2.40 6.85
C GLY A 253 -21.57 -2.87 5.81
N SER A 254 -22.46 -2.00 5.33
CA SER A 254 -23.48 -2.33 4.33
C SER A 254 -23.28 -1.62 2.99
N LEU A 255 -22.31 -0.71 2.90
CA LEU A 255 -22.00 0.02 1.66
C LEU A 255 -21.26 -0.89 0.68
N ARG A 256 -21.79 -0.98 -0.53
CA ARG A 256 -21.11 -1.64 -1.66
C ARG A 256 -21.15 -0.75 -2.88
N VAL A 257 -20.09 -0.80 -3.67
CA VAL A 257 -19.98 -0.03 -4.92
C VAL A 257 -19.56 -0.94 -6.05
N ARG A 258 -20.25 -0.82 -7.18
CA ARG A 258 -19.99 -1.54 -8.41
C ARG A 258 -19.70 -0.57 -9.55
N LEU A 259 -18.73 -0.89 -10.39
CA LEU A 259 -18.47 -0.22 -11.66
C LEU A 259 -18.75 -1.22 -12.79
N GLY A 260 -19.69 -0.92 -13.64
CA GLY A 260 -20.20 -1.85 -14.64
C GLY A 260 -20.73 -3.12 -13.97
N GLN A 261 -20.13 -4.25 -14.27
CA GLN A 261 -20.48 -5.56 -13.69
C GLN A 261 -19.63 -5.95 -12.47
N GLN A 262 -18.53 -5.22 -12.21
CA GLN A 262 -17.58 -5.56 -11.16
C GLN A 262 -17.91 -4.84 -9.86
N GLN A 263 -18.04 -5.57 -8.75
CA GLN A 263 -17.99 -4.98 -7.42
C GLN A 263 -16.56 -4.56 -7.15
N ILE A 264 -16.35 -3.25 -6.94
CA ILE A 264 -15.02 -2.68 -6.73
C ILE A 264 -14.76 -2.31 -5.26
N TYR A 265 -15.82 -2.24 -4.44
CA TYR A 265 -15.67 -1.87 -3.03
C TYR A 265 -16.81 -2.40 -2.16
N THR A 266 -16.47 -2.68 -0.91
CA THR A 266 -17.39 -2.83 0.23
C THR A 266 -16.74 -2.26 1.48
N ASP A 267 -17.54 -1.65 2.36
CA ASP A 267 -17.11 -1.17 3.68
C ASP A 267 -17.28 -2.24 4.79
N ASP A 268 -17.59 -3.49 4.42
CA ASP A 268 -17.64 -4.60 5.38
C ASP A 268 -16.28 -4.71 6.09
N PRO A 269 -16.23 -4.54 7.42
CA PRO A 269 -14.97 -4.58 8.15
C PRO A 269 -14.28 -5.95 8.10
N GLN A 270 -15.01 -7.00 7.76
CA GLN A 270 -14.48 -8.36 7.61
C GLN A 270 -13.97 -8.65 6.19
N ASP A 271 -14.29 -7.78 5.22
CA ASP A 271 -13.82 -7.97 3.85
C ASP A 271 -12.29 -7.87 3.75
N GLY A 272 -11.70 -8.84 3.10
CA GLY A 272 -10.24 -8.92 2.91
C GLY A 272 -9.41 -9.11 4.19
N VAL A 273 -10.01 -9.26 5.37
CA VAL A 273 -9.24 -9.47 6.62
C VAL A 273 -8.52 -10.82 6.58
N LEU A 274 -7.21 -10.76 6.70
CA LEU A 274 -6.36 -11.94 6.80
C LEU A 274 -6.46 -12.51 8.23
N LYS A 275 -7.12 -13.66 8.35
CA LYS A 275 -7.33 -14.35 9.65
C LYS A 275 -6.11 -15.15 10.08
N ARG A 276 -5.18 -15.40 9.18
CA ARG A 276 -3.96 -16.14 9.48
C ARG A 276 -3.02 -15.26 10.30
N PRO A 277 -2.64 -15.65 11.52
CA PRO A 277 -1.64 -14.90 12.27
C PRO A 277 -0.34 -14.90 11.49
N LEU A 278 0.33 -13.75 11.45
CA LEU A 278 1.72 -13.70 11.00
C LEU A 278 2.56 -14.47 12.04
N ASN A 279 3.15 -15.56 11.62
CA ASN A 279 4.10 -16.28 12.45
C ASN A 279 5.45 -15.55 12.33
N PHE A 280 5.67 -14.59 13.21
CA PHE A 280 7.03 -14.13 13.45
C PHE A 280 7.72 -15.25 14.21
N HIS A 281 8.69 -15.86 13.60
CA HIS A 281 9.49 -16.91 14.21
C HIS A 281 10.40 -16.28 15.27
N ASN A 282 9.85 -16.06 16.45
CA ASN A 282 10.63 -15.80 17.64
C ASN A 282 11.20 -17.14 18.08
N TYR A 283 12.38 -17.48 17.60
CA TYR A 283 13.09 -18.65 18.05
C TYR A 283 13.52 -18.48 19.51
N ASP A 284 13.17 -19.44 20.37
CA ASP A 284 13.70 -19.43 21.72
C ASP A 284 15.19 -19.83 21.70
N THR A 285 16.04 -18.81 21.61
CA THR A 285 17.51 -18.98 21.57
C THR A 285 18.12 -19.59 22.85
N LYS A 286 17.31 -19.89 23.86
CA LYS A 286 17.72 -20.65 25.02
C LYS A 286 17.63 -22.16 24.81
N THR A 287 17.01 -22.61 23.73
CA THR A 287 16.92 -24.01 23.33
C THR A 287 17.88 -24.30 22.17
N LEU A 288 18.35 -25.56 22.09
CA LEU A 288 19.19 -25.99 20.96
C LEU A 288 18.47 -25.86 19.61
N GLU A 289 17.18 -26.19 19.58
CA GLU A 289 16.34 -26.08 18.40
C GLU A 289 16.21 -24.63 17.95
N GLY A 290 15.89 -23.72 18.88
CA GLY A 290 15.77 -22.30 18.57
C GLY A 290 17.09 -21.66 18.14
N LEU A 291 18.22 -22.07 18.73
CA LEU A 291 19.56 -21.68 18.27
C LEU A 291 19.84 -22.17 16.85
N TYR A 292 19.53 -23.43 16.55
CA TYR A 292 19.70 -23.99 15.21
C TYR A 292 18.86 -23.24 14.16
N GLN A 293 17.57 -23.05 14.43
CA GLN A 293 16.66 -22.33 13.53
C GLN A 293 17.08 -20.88 13.32
N SER A 294 17.53 -20.21 14.39
CA SER A 294 18.06 -18.84 14.31
C SER A 294 19.33 -18.78 13.46
N ALA A 295 20.24 -19.75 13.62
CA ALA A 295 21.46 -19.85 12.85
C ALA A 295 21.19 -20.16 11.37
N GLU A 296 20.27 -21.06 11.07
CA GLU A 296 19.85 -21.38 9.70
C GLU A 296 19.26 -20.16 8.99
N ARG A 297 18.41 -19.42 9.69
CA ARG A 297 17.86 -18.15 9.15
C ARG A 297 18.95 -17.12 8.93
N ALA A 298 19.86 -16.94 9.88
CA ALA A 298 20.97 -16.00 9.74
C ALA A 298 21.90 -16.39 8.57
N GLU A 299 22.18 -17.67 8.38
CA GLU A 299 22.96 -18.16 7.23
C GLU A 299 22.28 -17.83 5.91
N LYS A 300 20.98 -18.10 5.79
CA LYS A 300 20.18 -17.75 4.60
C LYS A 300 20.16 -16.24 4.32
N SER A 301 20.10 -15.42 5.36
CA SER A 301 20.09 -13.97 5.24
C SER A 301 21.48 -13.37 4.97
N LEU A 302 22.52 -13.91 5.56
CA LEU A 302 23.90 -13.40 5.48
C LEU A 302 24.62 -13.81 4.19
N SER A 303 24.19 -14.88 3.53
CA SER A 303 24.87 -15.38 2.32
C SER A 303 24.91 -14.40 1.15
N LEU A 304 24.11 -13.33 1.18
CA LEU A 304 24.05 -12.32 0.13
C LEU A 304 24.85 -11.06 0.41
N ILE A 305 25.18 -10.76 1.66
CA ILE A 305 25.81 -9.48 2.06
C ILE A 305 27.30 -9.63 2.26
N HIS A 306 27.80 -10.80 2.60
CA HIS A 306 29.18 -11.01 2.98
C HIS A 306 30.06 -11.76 1.96
N ILE A 307 29.50 -12.10 0.82
CA ILE A 307 30.26 -12.66 -0.30
C ILE A 307 30.62 -11.55 -1.29
#